data_1020f74886e44a1842918c7a8ac61871
#
_entry.id   1020f74886e44a1842918c7a8ac61871
#
_cell.length_a   1.000
_cell.length_b   1.000
_cell.length_c   1.000
_cell.angle_alpha   90.00
_cell.angle_beta   90.00
_cell.angle_gamma   90.00
#
_symmetry.space_group_name_H-M   'P 1'
#
loop_
_entity.id
_entity.type
_entity.pdbx_description
1 polymer ?
#
loop_
_entity_poly.entity_id
_entity_poly.type
_entity_poly.pdbx_seq_one_letter_code
_entity_poly.pdbx_strand_id
1 'polypeptide(L)'
;PAFRDLYAAASAKVAADKAGLAAAEKAAMSGAARSAIGTGDAYMGYGDYQKAATLYRAALGKSGVDTGLANLRLGIALARAGDTAGATAAFNAVSGPRAGLAKLWLDWLAARR
;
A
#
# COMPACT_ATOMS: atom_id res chain seq x y z
N PRO A 1 -24.41 11.10 25.58
CA PRO A 1 -23.40 10.84 26.56
C PRO A 1 -21.98 10.70 25.96
N ALA A 2 -21.01 10.60 26.83
CA ALA A 2 -19.58 10.62 26.49
C ALA A 2 -19.20 9.59 25.42
N PHE A 3 -19.78 8.41 25.41
CA PHE A 3 -19.48 7.37 24.44
C PHE A 3 -19.82 7.81 23.01
N ARG A 4 -20.99 8.42 22.82
CA ARG A 4 -21.39 8.94 21.50
C ARG A 4 -20.47 10.06 21.05
N ASP A 5 -20.09 10.94 21.97
CA ASP A 5 -19.21 12.06 21.65
C ASP A 5 -17.82 11.57 21.23
N LEU A 6 -17.28 10.54 21.91
CA LEU A 6 -16.02 9.94 21.56
C LEU A 6 -16.07 9.28 20.18
N TYR A 7 -17.15 8.57 19.87
CA TYR A 7 -17.31 7.94 18.56
C TYR A 7 -17.40 8.99 17.46
N ALA A 8 -18.18 10.02 17.66
CA ALA A 8 -18.34 11.11 16.68
C ALA A 8 -17.01 11.82 16.44
N ALA A 9 -16.25 12.11 17.49
CA ALA A 9 -14.94 12.75 17.39
C ALA A 9 -13.94 11.86 16.63
N ALA A 10 -13.91 10.57 16.93
CA ALA A 10 -13.04 9.62 16.25
C ALA A 10 -13.41 9.49 14.78
N SER A 11 -14.71 9.44 14.44
CA SER A 11 -15.18 9.36 13.05
C SER A 11 -14.84 10.63 12.29
N ALA A 12 -14.97 11.80 12.89
CA ALA A 12 -14.60 13.08 12.26
C ALA A 12 -13.10 13.15 11.99
N LYS A 13 -12.28 12.66 12.92
CA LYS A 13 -10.83 12.62 12.74
C LYS A 13 -10.43 11.71 11.59
N VAL A 14 -11.03 10.52 11.49
CA VAL A 14 -10.78 9.60 10.38
C VAL A 14 -11.15 10.24 9.05
N ALA A 15 -12.30 10.91 8.97
CA ALA A 15 -12.73 11.60 7.75
C ALA A 15 -11.75 12.72 7.38
N ALA A 16 -11.29 13.50 8.35
CA ALA A 16 -10.31 14.57 8.14
C ALA A 16 -8.97 14.01 7.68
N ASP A 17 -8.51 12.92 8.29
CA ASP A 17 -7.26 12.26 7.92
C ASP A 17 -7.35 11.72 6.48
N LYS A 18 -8.48 11.14 6.08
CA LYS A 18 -8.68 10.66 4.71
C LYS A 18 -8.72 11.80 3.70
N ALA A 19 -9.31 12.94 4.05
CA ALA A 19 -9.31 14.11 3.17
C ALA A 19 -7.89 14.65 2.97
N GLY A 20 -7.10 14.71 4.05
CA GLY A 20 -5.69 15.06 3.97
C GLY A 20 -4.90 14.05 3.14
N LEU A 21 -5.27 12.77 3.25
CA LEU A 21 -4.63 11.70 2.50
C LEU A 21 -4.90 11.82 0.99
N ALA A 22 -6.10 12.23 0.60
CA ALA A 22 -6.42 12.46 -0.82
C ALA A 22 -5.54 13.58 -1.40
N ALA A 23 -5.30 14.65 -0.64
CA ALA A 23 -4.40 15.71 -1.06
C ALA A 23 -2.95 15.20 -1.17
N ALA A 24 -2.51 14.38 -0.21
CA ALA A 24 -1.19 13.76 -0.23
C ALA A 24 -1.04 12.80 -1.41
N GLU A 25 -2.09 12.06 -1.76
CA GLU A 25 -2.09 11.19 -2.93
C GLU A 25 -1.81 11.98 -4.21
N LYS A 26 -2.52 13.09 -4.40
CA LYS A 26 -2.32 13.94 -5.56
C LYS A 26 -0.89 14.48 -5.64
N ALA A 27 -0.35 14.91 -4.51
CA ALA A 27 1.03 15.39 -4.43
C ALA A 27 2.03 14.25 -4.68
N ALA A 28 1.75 13.06 -4.17
CA ALA A 28 2.63 11.89 -4.29
C ALA A 28 2.73 11.40 -5.73
N MET A 29 1.68 11.52 -6.53
CA MET A 29 1.70 11.08 -7.92
C MET A 29 2.71 11.86 -8.76
N SER A 30 2.97 13.12 -8.44
CA SER A 30 3.96 13.96 -9.12
C SER A 30 5.26 14.13 -8.33
N GLY A 31 5.32 13.61 -7.11
CA GLY A 31 6.46 13.76 -6.21
C GLY A 31 7.46 12.62 -6.29
N ALA A 32 8.32 12.54 -5.28
CA ALA A 32 9.36 11.52 -5.17
C ALA A 32 8.78 10.14 -4.87
N ALA A 33 9.54 9.10 -5.22
CA ALA A 33 9.16 7.70 -4.95
C ALA A 33 8.83 7.46 -3.47
N ARG A 34 9.61 8.04 -2.57
CA ARG A 34 9.39 7.90 -1.12
C ARG A 34 8.01 8.42 -0.70
N SER A 35 7.58 9.55 -1.28
CA SER A 35 6.26 10.11 -1.00
C SER A 35 5.15 9.20 -1.47
N ALA A 36 5.29 8.60 -2.64
CA ALA A 36 4.30 7.66 -3.17
C ALA A 36 4.21 6.41 -2.28
N ILE A 37 5.35 5.86 -1.86
CA ILE A 37 5.36 4.69 -0.97
C ILE A 37 4.75 5.04 0.38
N GLY A 38 5.13 6.16 0.98
CA GLY A 38 4.59 6.59 2.28
C GLY A 38 3.08 6.81 2.24
N THR A 39 2.58 7.43 1.18
CA THR A 39 1.13 7.64 1.03
C THR A 39 0.41 6.32 0.78
N GLY A 40 1.02 5.41 0.00
CA GLY A 40 0.52 4.06 -0.18
C GLY A 40 0.39 3.32 1.15
N ASP A 41 1.42 3.42 2.01
CA ASP A 41 1.40 2.81 3.34
C ASP A 41 0.25 3.35 4.20
N ALA A 42 -0.04 4.64 4.09
CA ALA A 42 -1.15 5.24 4.83
C ALA A 42 -2.50 4.67 4.36
N TYR A 43 -2.68 4.51 3.05
CA TYR A 43 -3.89 3.86 2.53
C TYR A 43 -3.99 2.40 2.95
N MET A 44 -2.87 1.67 3.04
CA MET A 44 -2.85 0.31 3.60
C MET A 44 -3.41 0.30 5.02
N GLY A 45 -3.02 1.29 5.83
CA GLY A 45 -3.51 1.42 7.20
C GLY A 45 -5.02 1.64 7.28
N TYR A 46 -5.61 2.28 6.28
CA TYR A 46 -7.06 2.47 6.21
C TYR A 46 -7.79 1.31 5.52
N GLY A 47 -7.08 0.32 5.02
CA GLY A 47 -7.69 -0.80 4.31
C GLY A 47 -8.06 -0.49 2.86
N ASP A 48 -7.59 0.63 2.32
CA ASP A 48 -7.81 0.98 0.92
C ASP A 48 -6.66 0.42 0.07
N TYR A 49 -6.73 -0.88 -0.17
CA TYR A 49 -5.64 -1.61 -0.81
C TYR A 49 -5.48 -1.26 -2.28
N GLN A 50 -6.56 -0.90 -2.97
CA GLN A 50 -6.50 -0.51 -4.37
C GLN A 50 -5.74 0.80 -4.56
N LYS A 51 -6.01 1.79 -3.73
CA LYS A 51 -5.28 3.06 -3.77
C LYS A 51 -3.81 2.87 -3.37
N ALA A 52 -3.55 2.04 -2.37
CA ALA A 52 -2.18 1.70 -1.98
C ALA A 52 -1.43 1.10 -3.17
N ALA A 53 -2.04 0.13 -3.86
CA ALA A 53 -1.43 -0.50 -5.03
C ALA A 53 -1.13 0.51 -6.14
N THR A 54 -2.06 1.42 -6.41
CA THR A 54 -1.86 2.48 -7.42
C THR A 54 -0.64 3.34 -7.08
N LEU A 55 -0.49 3.71 -5.82
CA LEU A 55 0.65 4.53 -5.36
C LEU A 55 1.97 3.77 -5.42
N TYR A 56 1.98 2.50 -5.05
CA TYR A 56 3.18 1.69 -5.16
C TYR A 56 3.61 1.51 -6.63
N ARG A 57 2.65 1.32 -7.54
CA ARG A 57 2.94 1.28 -8.98
C ARG A 57 3.52 2.61 -9.47
N ALA A 58 2.96 3.72 -9.02
CA ALA A 58 3.48 5.04 -9.36
C ALA A 58 4.92 5.19 -8.87
N ALA A 59 5.24 4.71 -7.67
CA ALA A 59 6.59 4.75 -7.12
C ALA A 59 7.59 3.99 -8.00
N LEU A 60 7.18 2.86 -8.55
CA LEU A 60 8.05 2.04 -9.40
C LEU A 60 8.51 2.77 -10.66
N GLY A 61 7.74 3.75 -11.15
CA GLY A 61 8.09 4.55 -12.30
C GLY A 61 8.97 5.75 -12.00
N LYS A 62 9.36 5.95 -10.75
CA LYS A 62 10.11 7.14 -10.33
C LYS A 62 11.59 6.82 -10.14
N SER A 63 12.45 7.82 -10.37
CA SER A 63 13.89 7.66 -10.13
C SER A 63 14.18 7.50 -8.64
N GLY A 64 15.23 6.73 -8.31
CA GLY A 64 15.65 6.51 -6.94
C GLY A 64 14.74 5.61 -6.12
N VAL A 65 13.77 4.94 -6.75
CA VAL A 65 12.87 4.04 -6.05
C VAL A 65 13.60 2.79 -5.54
N ASP A 66 13.26 2.37 -4.33
CA ASP A 66 13.63 1.04 -3.84
C ASP A 66 12.64 0.04 -4.45
N THR A 67 13.02 -0.57 -5.57
CA THR A 67 12.13 -1.46 -6.33
C THR A 67 11.74 -2.70 -5.53
N GLY A 68 12.66 -3.24 -4.73
CA GLY A 68 12.35 -4.38 -3.88
C GLY A 68 11.27 -4.07 -2.87
N LEU A 69 11.39 -2.93 -2.19
CA LEU A 69 10.40 -2.47 -1.23
C LEU A 69 9.05 -2.18 -1.89
N ALA A 70 9.06 -1.44 -2.99
CA ALA A 70 7.83 -1.07 -3.70
C ALA A 70 7.09 -2.30 -4.22
N ASN A 71 7.80 -3.27 -4.82
CA ASN A 71 7.19 -4.50 -5.30
C ASN A 71 6.67 -5.38 -4.17
N LEU A 72 7.40 -5.46 -3.06
CA LEU A 72 6.94 -6.23 -1.90
C LEU A 72 5.63 -5.66 -1.37
N ARG A 73 5.56 -4.36 -1.16
CA ARG A 73 4.35 -3.71 -0.65
C ARG A 73 3.21 -3.74 -1.66
N LEU A 74 3.52 -3.60 -2.95
CA LEU A 74 2.52 -3.76 -4.01
C LEU A 74 1.91 -5.17 -3.97
N GLY A 75 2.75 -6.19 -3.84
CA GLY A 75 2.27 -7.56 -3.73
C GLY A 75 1.34 -7.77 -2.54
N ILE A 76 1.71 -7.21 -1.38
CA ILE A 76 0.87 -7.30 -0.17
C ILE A 76 -0.47 -6.58 -0.39
N ALA A 77 -0.45 -5.38 -0.96
CA ALA A 77 -1.68 -4.63 -1.25
C ALA A 77 -2.60 -5.40 -2.19
N LEU A 78 -2.05 -5.97 -3.26
CA LEU A 78 -2.82 -6.73 -4.24
C LEU A 78 -3.37 -8.03 -3.64
N ALA A 79 -2.58 -8.72 -2.82
CA ALA A 79 -3.04 -9.92 -2.12
C ALA A 79 -4.24 -9.60 -1.22
N ARG A 80 -4.17 -8.52 -0.47
CA ARG A 80 -5.28 -8.08 0.40
C ARG A 80 -6.49 -7.60 -0.38
N ALA A 81 -6.28 -7.06 -1.58
CA ALA A 81 -7.36 -6.67 -2.48
C ALA A 81 -8.01 -7.86 -3.19
N GLY A 82 -7.44 -9.04 -3.07
CA GLY A 82 -7.95 -10.26 -3.72
C GLY A 82 -7.39 -10.50 -5.13
N ASP A 83 -6.43 -9.69 -5.56
CA ASP A 83 -5.77 -9.86 -6.87
C ASP A 83 -4.55 -10.77 -6.72
N THR A 84 -4.81 -12.08 -6.72
CA THR A 84 -3.77 -13.09 -6.53
C THR A 84 -2.75 -13.09 -7.67
N ALA A 85 -3.21 -12.93 -8.92
CA ALA A 85 -2.32 -12.91 -10.07
C ALA A 85 -1.39 -11.70 -10.04
N GLY A 86 -1.93 -10.51 -9.75
CA GLY A 86 -1.15 -9.30 -9.61
C GLY A 86 -0.15 -9.37 -8.46
N ALA A 87 -0.59 -9.91 -7.33
CA ALA A 87 0.28 -10.10 -6.16
C ALA A 87 1.45 -11.03 -6.49
N THR A 88 1.17 -12.14 -7.15
CA THR A 88 2.20 -13.10 -7.57
C THR A 88 3.24 -12.43 -8.47
N ALA A 89 2.80 -11.65 -9.44
CA ALA A 89 3.70 -10.95 -10.34
C ALA A 89 4.59 -9.95 -9.58
N ALA A 90 4.01 -9.20 -8.65
CA ALA A 90 4.75 -8.23 -7.86
C ALA A 90 5.79 -8.91 -6.95
N PHE A 91 5.42 -9.99 -6.27
CA PHE A 91 6.36 -10.73 -5.42
C PHE A 91 7.49 -11.36 -6.23
N ASN A 92 7.19 -11.88 -7.43
CA ASN A 92 8.22 -12.43 -8.30
C ASN A 92 9.21 -11.37 -8.79
N ALA A 93 8.82 -10.12 -8.81
CA ALA A 93 9.70 -9.01 -9.20
C ALA A 93 10.63 -8.55 -8.08
N VAL A 94 10.42 -9.02 -6.83
CA VAL A 94 11.27 -8.64 -5.69
C VAL A 94 12.61 -9.34 -5.80
N SER A 95 13.68 -8.56 -5.83
CA SER A 95 15.05 -9.07 -5.82
C SER A 95 15.81 -8.46 -4.64
N GLY A 96 17.02 -8.97 -4.40
CA GLY A 96 17.87 -8.46 -3.34
C GLY A 96 17.45 -8.93 -1.95
N PRO A 97 17.68 -8.11 -0.91
CA PRO A 97 17.51 -8.56 0.49
C PRO A 97 16.08 -8.99 0.86
N ARG A 98 15.08 -8.48 0.14
CA ARG A 98 13.67 -8.77 0.44
C ARG A 98 13.11 -9.97 -0.32
N ALA A 99 13.91 -10.60 -1.18
CA ALA A 99 13.45 -11.73 -2.00
C ALA A 99 12.97 -12.91 -1.14
N GLY A 100 13.63 -13.18 -0.01
CA GLY A 100 13.22 -14.24 0.90
C GLY A 100 11.84 -14.02 1.49
N LEU A 101 11.52 -12.79 1.88
CA LEU A 101 10.20 -12.44 2.40
C LEU A 101 9.14 -12.55 1.30
N ALA A 102 9.45 -12.10 0.08
CA ALA A 102 8.55 -12.23 -1.05
C ALA A 102 8.23 -13.71 -1.34
N LYS A 103 9.22 -14.59 -1.21
CA LYS A 103 9.01 -16.03 -1.39
C LYS A 103 8.04 -16.60 -0.34
N LEU A 104 8.12 -16.15 0.90
CA LEU A 104 7.17 -16.56 1.94
C LEU A 104 5.74 -16.18 1.57
N TRP A 105 5.56 -14.98 1.02
CA TRP A 105 4.25 -14.53 0.54
C TRP A 105 3.76 -15.37 -0.63
N LEU A 106 4.64 -15.70 -1.57
CA LEU A 106 4.30 -16.56 -2.71
C LEU A 106 3.85 -17.94 -2.25
N ASP A 107 4.55 -18.53 -1.29
CA ASP A 107 4.19 -19.81 -0.72
C ASP A 107 2.83 -19.75 -0.03
N TRP A 108 2.56 -18.67 0.70
CA TRP A 108 1.28 -18.44 1.35
C TRP A 108 0.14 -18.31 0.33
N LEU A 109 0.35 -17.57 -0.76
CA LEU A 109 -0.65 -17.44 -1.83
C LEU A 109 -0.94 -18.79 -2.49
N ALA A 110 0.10 -19.58 -2.75
CA ALA A 110 -0.06 -20.89 -3.37
C ALA A 110 -0.86 -21.83 -2.46
N ALA A 111 -0.65 -21.77 -1.15
CA ALA A 111 -1.35 -22.61 -0.17
C ALA A 111 -2.84 -22.26 -0.05
N ARG A 112 -3.25 -21.07 -0.45
CA ARG A 112 -4.64 -20.61 -0.35
C ARG A 112 -5.49 -20.96 -1.56
N ARG A 113 -4.92 -21.54 -2.58
CA ARG A 113 -5.65 -21.93 -3.80
C ARG A 113 -6.48 -23.19 -3.60
#